data_bb8fc28a16aab4d33ef3192b67f8a2c3
#
_entry.id   bb8fc28a16aab4d33ef3192b67f8a2c3
#
_cell.length_a   1.000
_cell.length_b   1.000
_cell.length_c   1.000
_cell.angle_alpha   90.00
_cell.angle_beta   90.00
_cell.angle_gamma   90.00
#
_symmetry.space_group_name_H-M   'P 1'
#
loop_
_entity.id
_entity.type
_entity.pdbx_description
1 polymer ?
#
loop_
_entity_poly.entity_id
_entity_poly.type
_entity_poly.pdbx_seq_one_letter_code
_entity_poly.pdbx_strand_id
1 'polypeptide(L)'
;GSEMCIRDRTQAVDTTEAVEEASFIVSACSEYNISLPLAIDVESAGNGSGRGDKISSSQRTAVINAFAQTVRSCGYSAILYANKDWMNNRIYAGNVGCSVWLAQYNSKCTYTGPFTMWQFTEKARVNGISGNVDMSAWKH
;
A
#
# COMPACT_ATOMS: atom_id res chain seq x y z
N GLY A 1 -17.71 13.33 -8.98
CA GLY A 1 -16.95 12.19 -9.46
C GLY A 1 -16.75 11.16 -8.35
N SER A 2 -16.67 9.91 -8.73
CA SER A 2 -16.36 8.86 -7.76
C SER A 2 -14.87 8.88 -7.44
N GLU A 3 -14.55 8.92 -6.16
CA GLU A 3 -13.18 8.73 -5.72
C GLU A 3 -12.90 7.22 -5.70
N MET A 4 -11.88 6.81 -6.44
CA MET A 4 -11.46 5.41 -6.51
C MET A 4 -10.06 5.30 -5.92
N CYS A 5 -9.91 4.45 -4.90
CA CYS A 5 -8.61 4.09 -4.38
C CYS A 5 -8.15 2.83 -5.11
N ILE A 6 -7.04 2.93 -5.83
CA ILE A 6 -6.45 1.79 -6.53
C ILE A 6 -5.28 1.29 -5.71
N ARG A 7 -5.34 0.01 -5.37
CA ARG A 7 -4.33 -0.66 -4.55
C ARG A 7 -3.78 -1.85 -5.33
N ASP A 8 -2.49 -1.80 -5.62
CA ASP A 8 -1.76 -2.86 -6.31
C ASP A 8 -1.03 -3.75 -5.31
N ARG A 9 -1.44 -5.01 -5.20
CA ARG A 9 -0.76 -6.00 -4.37
C ARG A 9 0.48 -6.49 -5.11
N THR A 10 1.64 -5.96 -4.73
CA THR A 10 2.87 -6.24 -5.45
C THR A 10 3.46 -7.61 -5.15
N GLN A 11 4.03 -8.23 -6.17
CA GLN A 11 4.94 -9.35 -6.04
C GLN A 11 6.29 -9.05 -6.70
N ALA A 12 6.56 -7.78 -6.95
CA ALA A 12 7.83 -7.32 -7.51
C ALA A 12 8.98 -7.70 -6.58
N VAL A 13 10.06 -8.20 -7.15
CA VAL A 13 11.26 -8.62 -6.40
C VAL A 13 12.42 -7.67 -6.61
N ASP A 14 12.35 -6.78 -7.58
CA ASP A 14 13.36 -5.76 -7.84
C ASP A 14 12.75 -4.45 -8.35
N THR A 15 13.59 -3.43 -8.49
CA THR A 15 13.15 -2.10 -8.90
C THR A 15 12.64 -2.06 -10.34
N THR A 16 13.15 -2.91 -11.21
CA THR A 16 12.68 -3.02 -12.60
C THR A 16 11.23 -3.48 -12.64
N GLU A 17 10.92 -4.55 -11.91
CA GLU A 17 9.54 -5.06 -11.82
C GLU A 17 8.61 -4.02 -11.17
N ALA A 18 9.10 -3.30 -10.16
CA ALA A 18 8.32 -2.24 -9.50
C ALA A 18 7.95 -1.11 -10.46
N VAL A 19 8.89 -0.68 -11.31
CA VAL A 19 8.65 0.34 -12.33
C VAL A 19 7.64 -0.16 -13.37
N GLU A 20 7.76 -1.42 -13.79
CA GLU A 20 6.82 -2.03 -14.74
C GLU A 20 5.40 -2.10 -14.18
N GLU A 21 5.23 -2.53 -12.91
CA GLU A 21 3.93 -2.55 -12.24
C GLU A 21 3.35 -1.15 -12.13
N ALA A 22 4.14 -0.18 -11.69
CA ALA A 22 3.69 1.20 -11.55
C ALA A 22 3.26 1.79 -12.90
N SER A 23 4.03 1.54 -13.95
CA SER A 23 3.71 2.00 -15.30
C SER A 23 2.42 1.38 -15.82
N PHE A 24 2.19 0.11 -15.56
CA PHE A 24 0.95 -0.57 -15.92
C PHE A 24 -0.26 0.04 -15.20
N ILE A 25 -0.15 0.27 -13.90
CA ILE A 25 -1.22 0.88 -13.09
C ILE A 25 -1.52 2.29 -13.57
N VAL A 26 -0.51 3.10 -13.82
CA VAL A 26 -0.66 4.47 -14.34
C VAL A 26 -1.36 4.45 -15.70
N SER A 27 -0.97 3.55 -16.58
CA SER A 27 -1.61 3.40 -17.88
C SER A 27 -3.08 3.02 -17.76
N ALA A 28 -3.41 2.08 -16.86
CA ALA A 28 -4.79 1.68 -16.60
C ALA A 28 -5.63 2.80 -16.01
N CYS A 29 -5.02 3.71 -15.24
CA CYS A 29 -5.70 4.83 -14.60
C CYS A 29 -5.87 6.05 -15.51
N SER A 30 -5.18 6.11 -16.64
CA SER A 30 -5.09 7.32 -17.46
C SER A 30 -6.43 7.81 -18.00
N GLU A 31 -7.42 6.94 -18.13
CA GLU A 31 -8.76 7.27 -18.60
C GLU A 31 -9.73 7.68 -17.46
N TYR A 32 -9.26 7.63 -16.22
CA TYR A 32 -10.08 7.92 -15.05
C TYR A 32 -9.57 9.17 -14.33
N ASN A 33 -10.49 9.88 -13.70
CA ASN A 33 -10.13 11.03 -12.86
C ASN A 33 -9.86 10.53 -11.44
N ILE A 34 -8.57 10.31 -11.13
CA ILE A 34 -8.14 9.73 -9.85
C ILE A 34 -7.57 10.84 -8.98
N SER A 35 -8.22 11.12 -7.86
CA SER A 35 -7.78 12.14 -6.88
C SER A 35 -7.09 11.53 -5.66
N LEU A 36 -7.33 10.25 -5.37
CA LEU A 36 -6.69 9.55 -4.26
C LEU A 36 -5.34 8.98 -4.66
N PRO A 37 -4.42 8.77 -3.71
CA PRO A 37 -3.13 8.15 -4.01
C PRO A 37 -3.28 6.76 -4.61
N LEU A 38 -2.35 6.39 -5.48
CA LEU A 38 -2.20 5.00 -5.92
C LEU A 38 -1.40 4.25 -4.85
N ALA A 39 -1.94 3.13 -4.38
CA ALA A 39 -1.33 2.38 -3.28
C ALA A 39 -0.55 1.18 -3.80
N ILE A 40 0.67 1.03 -3.31
CA ILE A 40 1.39 -0.23 -3.38
C ILE A 40 1.10 -1.02 -2.10
N ASP A 41 0.54 -2.22 -2.25
CA ASP A 41 0.17 -3.11 -1.16
C ASP A 41 1.28 -4.14 -0.98
N VAL A 42 1.94 -4.10 0.15
CA VAL A 42 3.07 -4.97 0.49
C VAL A 42 2.67 -5.83 1.68
N GLU A 43 2.40 -7.09 1.41
CA GLU A 43 1.97 -8.05 2.42
C GLU A 43 2.31 -9.48 2.00
N SER A 44 2.19 -10.42 2.94
CA SER A 44 2.43 -11.82 2.66
C SER A 44 1.44 -12.37 1.64
N ALA A 45 1.91 -13.19 0.73
CA ALA A 45 1.09 -13.90 -0.24
C ALA A 45 1.29 -15.42 -0.07
N GLY A 46 0.19 -16.18 -0.20
CA GLY A 46 0.25 -17.62 -0.18
C GLY A 46 0.91 -18.20 1.07
N ASN A 47 0.56 -17.73 2.25
CA ASN A 47 1.14 -18.16 3.53
C ASN A 47 2.67 -17.97 3.61
N GLY A 48 3.19 -16.91 3.02
CA GLY A 48 4.61 -16.59 3.02
C GLY A 48 5.40 -17.22 1.87
N SER A 49 4.71 -17.83 0.91
CA SER A 49 5.35 -18.46 -0.26
C SER A 49 5.47 -17.54 -1.48
N GLY A 50 4.92 -16.34 -1.42
CA GLY A 50 4.94 -15.39 -2.53
C GLY A 50 6.36 -14.96 -2.90
N ARG A 51 6.56 -14.54 -4.15
CA ARG A 51 7.87 -14.08 -4.64
C ARG A 51 8.39 -12.92 -3.80
N GLY A 52 7.52 -11.95 -3.51
CA GLY A 52 7.86 -10.77 -2.72
C GLY A 52 8.13 -11.05 -1.25
N ASP A 53 7.71 -12.19 -0.73
CA ASP A 53 7.92 -12.55 0.67
C ASP A 53 9.37 -12.90 0.97
N LYS A 54 10.14 -13.28 -0.05
CA LYS A 54 11.50 -13.85 0.10
C LYS A 54 12.62 -12.83 -0.07
N ILE A 55 12.30 -11.61 -0.46
CA ILE A 55 13.31 -10.56 -0.63
C ILE A 55 13.67 -9.91 0.71
N SER A 56 14.85 -9.29 0.76
CA SER A 56 15.31 -8.60 1.96
C SER A 56 14.49 -7.34 2.23
N SER A 57 14.55 -6.83 3.46
CA SER A 57 13.93 -5.56 3.84
C SER A 57 14.49 -4.40 3.02
N SER A 58 15.80 -4.40 2.74
CA SER A 58 16.45 -3.41 1.89
C SER A 58 15.88 -3.44 0.47
N GLN A 59 15.77 -4.61 -0.12
CA GLN A 59 15.23 -4.78 -1.48
C GLN A 59 13.75 -4.40 -1.54
N ARG A 60 12.98 -4.79 -0.54
CA ARG A 60 11.55 -4.43 -0.46
C ARG A 60 11.37 -2.92 -0.37
N THR A 61 12.18 -2.26 0.43
CA THR A 61 12.14 -0.79 0.53
C THR A 61 12.50 -0.14 -0.80
N ALA A 62 13.48 -0.67 -1.52
CA ALA A 62 13.84 -0.19 -2.85
C ALA A 62 12.68 -0.37 -3.85
N VAL A 63 11.98 -1.50 -3.81
CA VAL A 63 10.80 -1.76 -4.64
C VAL A 63 9.70 -0.73 -4.35
N ILE A 64 9.39 -0.48 -3.09
CA ILE A 64 8.40 0.51 -2.67
C ILE A 64 8.75 1.90 -3.22
N ASN A 65 9.99 2.31 -3.06
CA ASN A 65 10.45 3.64 -3.48
C ASN A 65 10.45 3.79 -5.01
N ALA A 66 10.80 2.74 -5.74
CA ALA A 66 10.78 2.74 -7.21
C ALA A 66 9.33 2.88 -7.72
N PHE A 67 8.38 2.15 -7.13
CA PHE A 67 6.97 2.28 -7.45
C PHE A 67 6.46 3.71 -7.18
N ALA A 68 6.73 4.22 -5.98
CA ALA A 68 6.29 5.54 -5.57
C ALA A 68 6.85 6.65 -6.47
N GLN A 69 8.12 6.56 -6.82
CA GLN A 69 8.77 7.54 -7.68
C GLN A 69 8.16 7.52 -9.10
N THR A 70 7.91 6.34 -9.65
CA THR A 70 7.31 6.19 -10.97
C THR A 70 5.91 6.77 -11.01
N VAL A 71 5.08 6.45 -10.02
CA VAL A 71 3.71 6.97 -9.88
C VAL A 71 3.72 8.50 -9.80
N ARG A 72 4.60 9.07 -8.99
CA ARG A 72 4.70 10.53 -8.84
C ARG A 72 5.18 11.21 -10.11
N SER A 73 6.12 10.62 -10.82
CA SER A 73 6.61 11.19 -12.08
C SER A 73 5.53 11.26 -13.16
N CYS A 74 4.47 10.46 -13.00
CA CYS A 74 3.30 10.46 -13.90
C CYS A 74 2.16 11.36 -13.40
N GLY A 75 2.36 12.11 -12.31
CA GLY A 75 1.40 13.08 -11.80
C GLY A 75 0.42 12.57 -10.74
N TYR A 76 0.61 11.35 -10.24
CA TYR A 76 -0.22 10.80 -9.18
C TYR A 76 0.51 10.86 -7.83
N SER A 77 -0.26 10.81 -6.74
CA SER A 77 0.29 10.59 -5.41
C SER A 77 0.47 9.11 -5.16
N ALA A 78 1.43 8.74 -4.32
CA ALA A 78 1.71 7.35 -3.95
C ALA A 78 1.54 7.16 -2.45
N ILE A 79 1.07 5.97 -2.06
CA ILE A 79 0.95 5.58 -0.66
C ILE A 79 1.32 4.09 -0.51
N LEU A 80 2.00 3.77 0.57
CA LEU A 80 2.34 2.39 0.91
C LEU A 80 1.28 1.82 1.85
N TYR A 81 0.64 0.72 1.44
CA TYR A 81 -0.22 -0.07 2.33
C TYR A 81 0.57 -1.26 2.87
N ALA A 82 0.71 -1.35 4.19
CA ALA A 82 1.36 -2.48 4.86
C ALA A 82 0.83 -2.62 6.28
N ASN A 83 0.91 -3.84 6.84
CA ASN A 83 0.56 -4.06 8.22
C ASN A 83 1.70 -3.65 9.17
N LYS A 84 1.37 -3.55 10.46
CA LYS A 84 2.32 -3.13 11.49
C LYS A 84 3.56 -4.05 11.56
N ASP A 85 3.37 -5.36 11.48
CA ASP A 85 4.48 -6.32 11.54
C ASP A 85 5.48 -6.10 10.39
N TRP A 86 4.97 -5.95 9.17
CA TRP A 86 5.82 -5.71 8.00
C TRP A 86 6.54 -4.37 8.10
N MET A 87 5.85 -3.32 8.57
CA MET A 87 6.47 -2.01 8.78
C MET A 87 7.62 -2.08 9.77
N ASN A 88 7.48 -2.87 10.83
CA ASN A 88 8.50 -3.00 11.87
C ASN A 88 9.64 -3.96 11.50
N ASN A 89 9.34 -5.03 10.75
CA ASN A 89 10.26 -6.16 10.61
C ASN A 89 10.67 -6.49 9.17
N ARG A 90 9.96 -6.00 8.17
CA ARG A 90 10.15 -6.37 6.77
C ARG A 90 10.44 -5.20 5.84
N ILE A 91 10.40 -3.98 6.35
CA ILE A 91 10.59 -2.74 5.60
C ILE A 91 11.46 -1.82 6.45
N TYR A 92 12.35 -1.07 5.81
CA TYR A 92 13.05 0.01 6.47
C TYR A 92 12.16 1.26 6.47
N ALA A 93 11.27 1.36 7.45
CA ALA A 93 10.23 2.39 7.50
C ALA A 93 10.78 3.81 7.40
N GLY A 94 11.94 4.08 8.00
CA GLY A 94 12.58 5.39 7.95
C GLY A 94 13.09 5.77 6.56
N ASN A 95 13.22 4.81 5.64
CA ASN A 95 13.68 5.02 4.27
C ASN A 95 12.55 4.98 3.24
N VAL A 96 11.31 4.80 3.68
CA VAL A 96 10.15 4.83 2.79
C VAL A 96 9.88 6.27 2.38
N GLY A 97 9.89 6.53 1.08
CA GLY A 97 9.77 7.87 0.49
C GLY A 97 8.34 8.30 0.15
N CYS A 98 7.32 7.67 0.72
CA CYS A 98 5.93 8.02 0.49
C CYS A 98 5.11 7.91 1.78
N SER A 99 3.87 8.39 1.74
CA SER A 99 2.93 8.25 2.85
C SER A 99 2.61 6.78 3.12
N VAL A 100 2.16 6.48 4.33
CA VAL A 100 1.86 5.12 4.77
C VAL A 100 0.38 4.99 5.13
N TRP A 101 -0.24 3.95 4.60
CA TRP A 101 -1.57 3.48 4.96
C TRP A 101 -1.37 2.20 5.77
N LEU A 102 -1.46 2.35 7.10
CA LEU A 102 -1.16 1.25 8.02
C LEU A 102 -2.37 0.35 8.19
N ALA A 103 -2.16 -0.96 8.15
CA ALA A 103 -3.15 -1.96 8.53
C ALA A 103 -2.81 -2.51 9.91
N GLN A 104 -3.71 -2.31 10.85
CA GLN A 104 -3.65 -2.93 12.18
C GLN A 104 -5.07 -3.05 12.71
N TYR A 105 -5.59 -4.26 12.77
CA TYR A 105 -6.98 -4.53 13.16
C TYR A 105 -7.09 -4.58 14.68
N ASN A 106 -7.29 -3.41 15.27
CA ASN A 106 -7.34 -3.25 16.71
C ASN A 106 -8.18 -2.02 17.07
N SER A 107 -8.57 -1.90 18.33
CA SER A 107 -9.28 -0.72 18.83
C SER A 107 -8.38 0.50 18.96
N LYS A 108 -7.06 0.28 19.03
CA LYS A 108 -6.06 1.35 19.12
C LYS A 108 -4.91 1.04 18.16
N CYS A 109 -4.39 2.08 17.52
CA CYS A 109 -3.17 1.96 16.76
C CYS A 109 -1.97 1.99 17.71
N THR A 110 -1.17 0.94 17.69
CA THR A 110 0.03 0.82 18.53
C THR A 110 1.32 0.98 17.74
N TYR A 111 1.23 1.19 16.42
CA TYR A 111 2.39 1.48 15.58
C TYR A 111 2.94 2.87 15.91
N THR A 112 4.24 2.95 16.18
CA THR A 112 4.89 4.21 16.60
C THR A 112 5.57 4.96 15.45
N GLY A 113 5.66 4.36 14.26
CA GLY A 113 6.20 5.02 13.09
C GLY A 113 5.20 5.98 12.42
N PRO A 114 5.64 6.71 11.39
CA PRO A 114 4.74 7.64 10.69
C PRO A 114 3.73 6.91 9.82
N PHE A 115 2.48 7.41 9.82
CA PHE A 115 1.43 6.97 8.91
C PHE A 115 0.42 8.10 8.71
N THR A 116 -0.30 8.07 7.59
CA THR A 116 -1.32 9.08 7.27
C THR A 116 -2.73 8.50 7.30
N MET A 117 -2.86 7.19 7.12
CA MET A 117 -4.16 6.51 7.14
C MET A 117 -4.01 5.18 7.88
N TRP A 118 -5.03 4.80 8.63
CA TRP A 118 -5.06 3.58 9.42
C TRP A 118 -6.30 2.77 9.08
N GLN A 119 -6.08 1.55 8.55
CA GLN A 119 -7.14 0.55 8.38
C GLN A 119 -7.27 -0.20 9.70
N PHE A 120 -8.38 0.01 10.40
CA PHE A 120 -8.56 -0.51 11.74
C PHE A 120 -9.43 -1.77 11.82
N THR A 121 -10.12 -2.11 10.74
CA THR A 121 -10.91 -3.34 10.65
C THR A 121 -11.10 -3.80 9.20
N GLU A 122 -11.24 -5.11 9.01
CA GLU A 122 -11.69 -5.73 7.77
C GLU A 122 -13.07 -6.41 7.95
N LYS A 123 -13.68 -6.25 9.13
CA LYS A 123 -14.91 -6.95 9.54
C LYS A 123 -16.05 -6.01 9.88
N ALA A 124 -16.02 -4.77 9.40
CA ALA A 124 -17.11 -3.84 9.63
C ALA A 124 -18.36 -4.25 8.84
N ARG A 125 -19.51 -3.89 9.36
CA ARG A 125 -20.79 -4.07 8.69
C ARG A 125 -21.37 -2.71 8.34
N VAL A 126 -21.80 -2.56 7.11
CA VAL A 126 -22.39 -1.32 6.61
C VAL A 126 -23.77 -1.63 6.02
N ASN A 127 -24.76 -0.79 6.34
CA ASN A 127 -26.12 -0.94 5.82
C ASN A 127 -26.11 -0.91 4.28
N GLY A 128 -26.79 -1.86 3.68
CA GLY A 128 -26.88 -1.98 2.22
C GLY A 128 -25.76 -2.78 1.58
N ILE A 129 -24.74 -3.19 2.36
CA ILE A 129 -23.65 -4.02 1.88
C ILE A 129 -23.70 -5.37 2.59
N SER A 130 -23.70 -6.44 1.80
CA SER A 130 -23.66 -7.82 2.29
C SER A 130 -22.22 -8.20 2.57
N GLY A 131 -21.95 -8.76 3.76
CA GLY A 131 -20.62 -9.22 4.14
C GLY A 131 -19.80 -8.17 4.87
N ASN A 132 -18.53 -8.51 5.11
CA ASN A 132 -17.58 -7.67 5.82
C ASN A 132 -16.98 -6.61 4.89
N VAL A 133 -16.67 -5.44 5.44
CA VAL A 133 -16.00 -4.35 4.72
C VAL A 133 -14.80 -3.85 5.52
N ASP A 134 -13.81 -3.34 4.81
CA ASP A 134 -12.67 -2.64 5.39
C ASP A 134 -13.08 -1.21 5.78
N MET A 135 -12.54 -0.73 6.90
CA MET A 135 -12.69 0.67 7.29
C MET A 135 -11.34 1.26 7.66
N SER A 136 -11.11 2.49 7.21
CA SER A 136 -9.89 3.24 7.49
C SER A 136 -10.22 4.67 7.90
N ALA A 137 -9.30 5.29 8.63
CA ALA A 137 -9.39 6.67 9.05
C ALA A 137 -8.12 7.43 8.66
N TRP A 138 -8.27 8.66 8.19
CA TRP A 138 -7.13 9.56 7.99
C TRP A 138 -6.64 10.08 9.34
N LYS A 139 -5.32 10.14 9.49
CA LYS A 139 -4.70 10.78 10.64
C LYS A 139 -4.68 12.30 10.43
N HIS A 140 -5.18 13.00 11.40
CA HIS A 140 -5.20 14.46 11.40
C HIS A 140 -4.05 15.04 12.23
#